data_785ba1fc16886e49796bb141f284b262
#
_entry.id   785ba1fc16886e49796bb141f284b262
#
_cell.length_a   1.000
_cell.length_b   1.000
_cell.length_c   1.000
_cell.angle_alpha   90.00
_cell.angle_beta   90.00
_cell.angle_gamma   90.00
#
_symmetry.space_group_name_H-M   'P 1'
#
loop_
_entity.id
_entity.type
_entity.pdbx_description
1 polymer ?
#
loop_
_entity_poly.entity_id
_entity_poly.type
_entity_poly.pdbx_seq_one_letter_code
_entity_poly.pdbx_strand_id
1 'polypeptide(L)'
;IEQQPLVTFNGKAEFDQNATTLIETKDLSFTYPERQNRALENLNLTIQKGQKIAILGKTGSGKSTLLQLLVRNYDANQGKLRLAGQPIADYAENTLRSQFCFLTQRVHVFSDTLRQNLQFASAVNISDEKMIEVLNQVGLGKLLEQEQGLDIWLGDGGRPLSGGEQRRLGL
;
A
#
# COMPACT_ATOMS: atom_id res chain seq x y z
N ILE A 1 8.07 -2.43 26.25
CA ILE A 1 8.39 -1.05 25.84
C ILE A 1 7.30 -0.69 24.83
N GLU A 2 6.31 0.11 25.25
CA GLU A 2 5.32 0.69 24.33
C GLU A 2 6.05 1.71 23.45
N GLN A 3 6.27 1.38 22.21
CA GLN A 3 6.70 2.36 21.21
C GLN A 3 5.48 3.22 20.86
N GLN A 4 5.60 4.52 21.06
CA GLN A 4 4.57 5.45 20.60
C GLN A 4 4.49 5.38 19.07
N PRO A 5 3.28 5.44 18.49
CA PRO A 5 3.12 5.44 17.03
C PRO A 5 3.83 6.67 16.45
N LEU A 6 4.55 6.47 15.34
CA LEU A 6 5.28 7.53 14.63
C LEU A 6 4.35 8.61 14.03
N VAL A 7 3.08 8.29 13.88
CA VAL A 7 2.05 9.16 13.29
C VAL A 7 0.75 9.02 14.07
N THR A 8 0.09 10.15 14.31
CA THR A 8 -1.22 10.18 14.98
C THR A 8 -2.29 10.65 13.98
N PHE A 9 -3.39 9.89 13.88
CA PHE A 9 -4.50 10.20 12.99
C PHE A 9 -5.66 10.84 13.77
N ASN A 10 -5.74 12.17 13.72
CA ASN A 10 -6.81 12.94 14.38
C ASN A 10 -7.70 13.68 13.35
N GLY A 11 -7.43 13.51 12.07
CA GLY A 11 -8.16 14.17 11.00
C GLY A 11 -9.53 13.57 10.75
N LYS A 12 -10.38 14.35 10.08
CA LYS A 12 -11.78 13.99 9.73
C LYS A 12 -12.11 14.38 8.28
N ALA A 13 -11.12 14.77 7.46
CA ALA A 13 -11.35 15.15 6.09
C ALA A 13 -11.96 13.98 5.31
N GLU A 14 -12.91 14.31 4.45
CA GLU A 14 -13.49 13.39 3.49
C GLU A 14 -12.70 13.44 2.19
N PHE A 15 -12.65 12.29 1.49
CA PHE A 15 -11.97 12.21 0.21
C PHE A 15 -12.88 12.77 -0.90
N ASP A 16 -12.40 13.79 -1.63
CA ASP A 16 -13.12 14.34 -2.78
C ASP A 16 -12.95 13.42 -4.00
N GLN A 17 -14.00 12.67 -4.31
CA GLN A 17 -14.06 11.77 -5.47
C GLN A 17 -13.96 12.51 -6.81
N ASN A 18 -14.27 13.82 -6.86
CA ASN A 18 -14.26 14.64 -8.06
C ASN A 18 -12.94 15.39 -8.25
N ALA A 19 -12.00 15.27 -7.32
CA ALA A 19 -10.71 15.92 -7.43
C ALA A 19 -9.99 15.52 -8.73
N THR A 20 -9.55 16.47 -9.49
CA THR A 20 -8.72 16.26 -10.70
C THR A 20 -7.25 16.06 -10.36
N THR A 21 -6.75 16.77 -9.34
CA THR A 21 -5.41 16.59 -8.78
C THR A 21 -5.49 15.65 -7.61
N LEU A 22 -4.90 14.46 -7.75
CA LEU A 22 -4.93 13.46 -6.69
C LEU A 22 -3.80 13.67 -5.66
N ILE A 23 -2.59 13.94 -6.12
CA ILE A 23 -1.44 14.13 -5.24
C ILE A 23 -0.75 15.44 -5.61
N GLU A 24 -0.46 16.25 -4.61
CA GLU A 24 0.33 17.46 -4.73
C GLU A 24 1.37 17.49 -3.61
N THR A 25 2.64 17.69 -3.98
CA THR A 25 3.69 18.02 -3.02
C THR A 25 4.27 19.39 -3.33
N LYS A 26 4.56 20.18 -2.30
CA LYS A 26 5.22 21.46 -2.42
C LYS A 26 6.35 21.57 -1.39
N ASP A 27 7.58 21.72 -1.91
CA ASP A 27 8.82 21.82 -1.13
C ASP A 27 8.96 20.71 -0.09
N LEU A 28 8.47 19.51 -0.44
CA LEU A 28 8.38 18.36 0.45
C LEU A 28 9.80 17.86 0.78
N SER A 29 10.15 17.87 2.06
CA SER A 29 11.42 17.35 2.55
C SER A 29 11.20 16.41 3.72
N PHE A 30 12.02 15.35 3.78
CA PHE A 30 11.92 14.34 4.83
C PHE A 30 13.28 13.76 5.22
N THR A 31 13.45 13.61 6.51
CA THR A 31 14.57 12.91 7.15
C THR A 31 14.00 11.87 8.10
N TYR A 32 14.44 10.62 7.99
CA TYR A 32 14.03 9.58 8.94
C TYR A 32 14.48 9.91 10.36
N PRO A 33 13.65 9.54 11.39
CA PRO A 33 14.16 9.55 12.77
C PRO A 33 15.50 8.81 12.84
N GLU A 34 16.41 9.24 13.65
CA GLU A 34 17.75 8.63 13.81
C GLU A 34 18.71 8.78 12.61
N ARG A 35 18.34 9.48 11.54
CA ARG A 35 19.23 9.79 10.42
C ARG A 35 19.48 11.30 10.33
N GLN A 36 20.71 11.67 9.92
CA GLN A 36 21.07 13.07 9.70
C GLN A 36 20.83 13.53 8.26
N ASN A 37 20.92 12.60 7.31
CA ASN A 37 20.79 12.93 5.90
C ASN A 37 19.33 12.92 5.46
N ARG A 38 18.94 13.92 4.67
CA ARG A 38 17.62 14.00 4.06
C ARG A 38 17.42 12.85 3.09
N ALA A 39 16.27 12.17 3.20
CA ALA A 39 15.84 11.14 2.29
C ALA A 39 15.07 11.72 1.09
N LEU A 40 14.40 12.88 1.30
CA LEU A 40 13.79 13.70 0.27
C LEU A 40 14.10 15.16 0.52
N GLU A 41 14.31 15.93 -0.54
CA GLU A 41 14.63 17.35 -0.45
C GLU A 41 13.89 18.14 -1.52
N ASN A 42 13.09 19.12 -1.07
CA ASN A 42 12.36 20.09 -1.91
C ASN A 42 11.59 19.45 -3.08
N LEU A 43 10.94 18.30 -2.84
CA LEU A 43 10.19 17.60 -3.87
C LEU A 43 8.90 18.36 -4.21
N ASN A 44 8.75 18.73 -5.48
CA ASN A 44 7.56 19.31 -6.05
C ASN A 44 6.99 18.35 -7.09
N LEU A 45 5.79 17.82 -6.86
CA LEU A 45 5.15 16.84 -7.72
C LEU A 45 3.65 17.08 -7.74
N THR A 46 3.05 16.95 -8.91
CA THR A 46 1.59 16.97 -9.09
C THR A 46 1.17 15.77 -9.91
N ILE A 47 0.24 14.98 -9.39
CA ILE A 47 -0.32 13.80 -10.07
C ILE A 47 -1.82 14.01 -10.25
N GLN A 48 -2.25 13.94 -11.50
CA GLN A 48 -3.66 14.06 -11.88
C GLN A 48 -4.35 12.69 -11.83
N LYS A 49 -5.66 12.69 -11.67
CA LYS A 49 -6.50 11.49 -11.74
C LYS A 49 -6.29 10.75 -13.05
N GLY A 50 -6.12 9.44 -12.97
CA GLY A 50 -5.91 8.56 -14.12
C GLY A 50 -4.48 8.52 -14.70
N GLN A 51 -3.56 9.34 -14.19
CA GLN A 51 -2.17 9.27 -14.65
C GLN A 51 -1.47 8.00 -14.19
N LYS A 52 -0.64 7.44 -15.07
CA LYS A 52 0.32 6.36 -14.75
C LYS A 52 1.70 6.98 -14.63
N ILE A 53 2.29 6.90 -13.45
CA ILE A 53 3.56 7.55 -13.12
C ILE A 53 4.64 6.49 -12.91
N ALA A 54 5.78 6.67 -13.56
CA ALA A 54 7.00 5.91 -13.29
C ALA A 54 7.99 6.77 -12.50
N ILE A 55 8.45 6.28 -11.34
CA ILE A 55 9.47 6.95 -10.52
C ILE A 55 10.80 6.25 -10.74
N LEU A 56 11.74 6.95 -11.41
CA LEU A 56 13.07 6.44 -11.75
C LEU A 56 14.14 7.09 -10.88
N GLY A 57 15.19 6.35 -10.60
CA GLY A 57 16.32 6.85 -9.82
C GLY A 57 17.19 5.73 -9.25
N LYS A 58 18.42 6.08 -8.85
CA LYS A 58 19.36 5.14 -8.21
C LYS A 58 18.81 4.61 -6.88
N THR A 59 19.37 3.51 -6.39
CA THR A 59 19.10 3.03 -5.03
C THR A 59 19.46 4.14 -4.03
N GLY A 60 18.59 4.37 -3.06
CA GLY A 60 18.77 5.45 -2.06
C GLY A 60 18.27 6.84 -2.49
N SER A 61 17.71 7.01 -3.70
CA SER A 61 17.20 8.32 -4.17
C SER A 61 15.85 8.75 -3.58
N GLY A 62 15.34 8.08 -2.55
CA GLY A 62 14.11 8.48 -1.87
C GLY A 62 12.79 7.93 -2.46
N LYS A 63 12.82 7.10 -3.52
CA LYS A 63 11.59 6.56 -4.14
C LYS A 63 10.65 5.86 -3.15
N SER A 64 11.19 4.94 -2.37
CA SER A 64 10.40 4.23 -1.35
C SER A 64 9.96 5.16 -0.22
N THR A 65 10.76 6.18 0.10
CA THR A 65 10.43 7.19 1.11
C THR A 65 9.21 7.99 0.69
N LEU A 66 9.12 8.42 -0.57
CA LEU A 66 7.94 9.09 -1.09
C LEU A 66 6.68 8.24 -0.92
N LEU A 67 6.75 6.94 -1.27
CA LEU A 67 5.62 6.04 -1.10
C LEU A 67 5.22 5.87 0.37
N GLN A 68 6.18 5.82 1.30
CA GLN A 68 5.91 5.75 2.73
C GLN A 68 5.20 7.01 3.26
N LEU A 69 5.55 8.19 2.73
CA LEU A 69 4.88 9.45 3.07
C LEU A 69 3.47 9.51 2.49
N LEU A 70 3.24 8.98 1.27
CA LEU A 70 1.92 8.96 0.64
C LEU A 70 0.90 8.11 1.42
N VAL A 71 1.34 6.97 1.98
CA VAL A 71 0.48 6.15 2.86
C VAL A 71 0.53 6.59 4.32
N ARG A 72 1.24 7.70 4.59
CA ARG A 72 1.39 8.31 5.92
C ARG A 72 1.91 7.34 6.99
N ASN A 73 2.92 6.53 6.65
CA ASN A 73 3.70 5.81 7.66
C ASN A 73 4.67 6.74 8.41
N TYR A 74 4.94 7.93 7.85
CA TYR A 74 5.66 9.04 8.44
C TYR A 74 5.01 10.35 8.03
N ASP A 75 5.11 11.37 8.87
CA ASP A 75 4.79 12.74 8.51
C ASP A 75 6.04 13.45 7.96
N ALA A 76 5.86 14.30 6.94
CA ALA A 76 6.96 15.08 6.39
C ALA A 76 7.50 16.09 7.40
N ASN A 77 8.82 16.32 7.38
CA ASN A 77 9.43 17.32 8.29
C ASN A 77 9.18 18.75 7.78
N GLN A 78 9.11 18.94 6.45
CA GLN A 78 8.93 20.25 5.82
C GLN A 78 8.10 20.11 4.54
N GLY A 79 7.48 21.23 4.13
CA GLY A 79 6.70 21.31 2.93
C GLY A 79 5.25 20.86 3.11
N LYS A 80 4.59 20.60 1.99
CA LYS A 80 3.18 20.21 1.98
C LYS A 80 3.00 18.92 1.17
N LEU A 81 2.15 18.05 1.66
CA LEU A 81 1.69 16.85 0.97
C LEU A 81 0.16 16.83 1.06
N ARG A 82 -0.49 16.85 -0.10
CA ARG A 82 -1.95 16.86 -0.21
C ARG A 82 -2.44 15.67 -1.01
N LEU A 83 -3.59 15.16 -0.62
CA LEU A 83 -4.37 14.17 -1.35
C LEU A 83 -5.74 14.76 -1.67
N ALA A 84 -6.13 14.74 -2.95
CA ALA A 84 -7.40 15.32 -3.41
C ALA A 84 -7.67 16.73 -2.85
N GLY A 85 -6.62 17.59 -2.86
CA GLY A 85 -6.69 18.97 -2.39
C GLY A 85 -6.58 19.20 -0.89
N GLN A 86 -6.73 18.17 -0.06
CA GLN A 86 -6.64 18.26 1.40
C GLN A 86 -5.25 17.84 1.90
N PRO A 87 -4.71 18.46 2.98
CA PRO A 87 -3.52 17.96 3.63
C PRO A 87 -3.69 16.49 4.05
N ILE A 88 -2.67 15.67 3.79
CA ILE A 88 -2.76 14.23 4.11
C ILE A 88 -2.96 13.98 5.61
N ALA A 89 -2.49 14.89 6.45
CA ALA A 89 -2.63 14.84 7.90
C ALA A 89 -4.07 15.02 8.40
N ASP A 90 -4.92 15.64 7.58
CA ASP A 90 -6.31 15.95 7.95
C ASP A 90 -7.27 14.76 7.74
N TYR A 91 -6.80 13.66 7.12
CA TYR A 91 -7.60 12.46 6.94
C TYR A 91 -7.59 11.56 8.18
N ALA A 92 -8.72 10.91 8.45
CA ALA A 92 -8.75 9.75 9.32
C ALA A 92 -7.98 8.58 8.70
N GLU A 93 -7.41 7.70 9.51
CA GLU A 93 -6.57 6.58 9.03
C GLU A 93 -7.28 5.70 8.00
N ASN A 94 -8.49 5.25 8.32
CA ASN A 94 -9.26 4.39 7.42
C ASN A 94 -9.59 5.08 6.10
N THR A 95 -9.98 6.37 6.15
CA THR A 95 -10.27 7.15 4.95
C THR A 95 -9.05 7.30 4.07
N LEU A 96 -7.89 7.59 4.66
CA LEU A 96 -6.64 7.72 3.91
C LEU A 96 -6.21 6.39 3.29
N ARG A 97 -6.11 5.35 4.11
CA ARG A 97 -5.57 4.05 3.68
C ARG A 97 -6.45 3.37 2.63
N SER A 98 -7.76 3.58 2.64
CA SER A 98 -8.68 3.06 1.61
C SER A 98 -8.46 3.66 0.21
N GLN A 99 -7.72 4.79 0.11
CA GLN A 99 -7.40 5.40 -1.18
C GLN A 99 -6.14 4.80 -1.83
N PHE A 100 -5.39 3.96 -1.13
CA PHE A 100 -4.14 3.40 -1.61
C PHE A 100 -4.16 1.88 -1.61
N CYS A 101 -3.76 1.28 -2.73
CA CYS A 101 -3.30 -0.10 -2.78
C CYS A 101 -1.76 -0.06 -2.86
N PHE A 102 -1.09 -0.57 -1.86
CA PHE A 102 0.37 -0.51 -1.74
C PHE A 102 0.99 -1.89 -1.89
N LEU A 103 1.52 -2.19 -3.07
CA LEU A 103 2.22 -3.43 -3.33
C LEU A 103 3.73 -3.27 -3.06
N THR A 104 4.22 -3.98 -2.07
CA THR A 104 5.65 -4.00 -1.72
C THR A 104 6.45 -4.91 -2.66
N GLN A 105 7.78 -4.71 -2.71
CA GLN A 105 8.66 -5.59 -3.49
C GLN A 105 8.64 -7.04 -2.99
N ARG A 106 8.47 -7.24 -1.68
CA ARG A 106 8.28 -8.54 -1.06
C ARG A 106 6.88 -8.59 -0.50
N VAL A 107 6.08 -9.50 -1.01
CA VAL A 107 4.74 -9.78 -0.49
C VAL A 107 4.89 -10.79 0.64
N HIS A 108 4.27 -10.49 1.76
CA HIS A 108 4.19 -11.43 2.87
C HIS A 108 2.98 -12.34 2.67
N VAL A 109 3.22 -13.63 2.68
CA VAL A 109 2.17 -14.66 2.67
C VAL A 109 2.09 -15.23 4.07
N PHE A 110 0.92 -15.19 4.66
CA PHE A 110 0.70 -15.74 6.00
C PHE A 110 0.64 -17.26 5.96
N SER A 111 1.18 -17.92 7.00
CA SER A 111 1.04 -19.36 7.20
C SER A 111 -0.40 -19.69 7.58
N ASP A 112 -1.27 -19.75 6.58
CA ASP A 112 -2.71 -19.96 6.68
C ASP A 112 -3.24 -20.45 5.33
N THR A 113 -4.54 -20.71 5.20
CA THR A 113 -5.17 -21.07 3.94
C THR A 113 -5.09 -19.93 2.91
N LEU A 114 -5.21 -20.28 1.62
CA LEU A 114 -5.33 -19.29 0.53
C LEU A 114 -6.55 -18.37 0.79
N ARG A 115 -7.66 -18.93 1.24
CA ARG A 115 -8.87 -18.20 1.66
C ARG A 115 -8.55 -17.12 2.69
N GLN A 116 -7.87 -17.48 3.78
CA GLN A 116 -7.54 -16.52 4.85
C GLN A 116 -6.55 -15.45 4.38
N ASN A 117 -5.58 -15.80 3.56
CA ASN A 117 -4.67 -14.83 2.95
C ASN A 117 -5.41 -13.79 2.10
N LEU A 118 -6.43 -14.19 1.33
CA LEU A 118 -7.27 -13.28 0.55
C LEU A 118 -8.20 -12.45 1.43
N GLN A 119 -8.78 -13.06 2.46
CA GLN A 119 -9.71 -12.40 3.38
C GLN A 119 -9.02 -11.37 4.26
N PHE A 120 -7.74 -11.56 4.58
CA PHE A 120 -6.97 -10.72 5.51
C PHE A 120 -6.98 -9.23 5.10
N ALA A 121 -6.98 -8.93 3.80
CA ALA A 121 -6.97 -7.56 3.28
C ALA A 121 -8.35 -6.89 3.26
N SER A 122 -9.42 -7.61 3.60
CA SER A 122 -10.80 -7.12 3.49
C SER A 122 -11.48 -7.01 4.85
N ALA A 123 -12.12 -5.86 5.08
CA ALA A 123 -12.98 -5.65 6.26
C ALA A 123 -14.35 -6.34 6.14
N VAL A 124 -14.72 -6.79 4.93
CA VAL A 124 -15.97 -7.50 4.65
C VAL A 124 -15.69 -8.93 4.23
N ASN A 125 -16.62 -9.84 4.52
CA ASN A 125 -16.47 -11.23 4.10
C ASN A 125 -16.57 -11.33 2.57
N ILE A 126 -15.55 -11.90 1.93
CA ILE A 126 -15.48 -12.07 0.48
C ILE A 126 -16.05 -13.46 0.13
N SER A 127 -16.95 -13.52 -0.86
CA SER A 127 -17.49 -14.79 -1.30
C SER A 127 -16.46 -15.63 -2.08
N ASP A 128 -16.65 -16.94 -2.07
CA ASP A 128 -15.76 -17.89 -2.78
C ASP A 128 -15.71 -17.60 -4.27
N GLU A 129 -16.85 -17.27 -4.87
CA GLU A 129 -16.95 -16.93 -6.30
C GLU A 129 -16.06 -15.73 -6.63
N LYS A 130 -16.06 -14.70 -5.75
CA LYS A 130 -15.23 -13.51 -5.95
C LYS A 130 -13.75 -13.81 -5.77
N MET A 131 -13.38 -14.63 -4.80
CA MET A 131 -12.00 -15.07 -4.61
C MET A 131 -11.50 -15.85 -5.84
N ILE A 132 -12.30 -16.78 -6.35
CA ILE A 132 -11.99 -17.57 -7.55
C ILE A 132 -11.85 -16.67 -8.78
N GLU A 133 -12.77 -15.72 -8.97
CA GLU A 133 -12.70 -14.75 -10.07
C GLU A 133 -11.37 -13.98 -10.05
N VAL A 134 -11.01 -13.40 -8.92
CA VAL A 134 -9.79 -12.59 -8.77
C VAL A 134 -8.53 -13.46 -8.99
N LEU A 135 -8.48 -14.67 -8.42
CA LEU A 135 -7.36 -15.59 -8.64
C LEU A 135 -7.15 -15.92 -10.12
N ASN A 136 -8.25 -16.13 -10.88
CA ASN A 136 -8.17 -16.34 -12.32
C ASN A 136 -7.68 -15.09 -13.06
N GLN A 137 -8.16 -13.89 -12.69
CA GLN A 137 -7.72 -12.63 -13.29
C GLN A 137 -6.22 -12.37 -13.13
N VAL A 138 -5.65 -12.73 -11.97
CA VAL A 138 -4.20 -12.57 -11.71
C VAL A 138 -3.37 -13.79 -12.16
N GLY A 139 -3.99 -14.79 -12.84
CA GLY A 139 -3.31 -15.96 -13.36
C GLY A 139 -2.86 -16.95 -12.27
N LEU A 140 -3.59 -17.03 -11.17
CA LEU A 140 -3.38 -17.97 -10.08
C LEU A 140 -4.43 -19.10 -10.02
N GLY A 141 -5.28 -19.25 -11.03
CA GLY A 141 -6.33 -20.28 -11.09
C GLY A 141 -5.81 -21.70 -10.89
N LYS A 142 -4.54 -21.98 -11.28
CA LYS A 142 -3.90 -23.29 -11.03
C LYS A 142 -3.79 -23.67 -9.55
N LEU A 143 -3.85 -22.70 -8.63
CA LEU A 143 -3.89 -23.00 -7.20
C LEU A 143 -5.18 -23.70 -6.80
N LEU A 144 -6.28 -23.46 -7.54
CA LEU A 144 -7.60 -24.01 -7.28
C LEU A 144 -7.77 -25.43 -7.82
N GLU A 145 -6.88 -25.91 -8.71
CA GLU A 145 -6.94 -27.27 -9.30
C GLU A 145 -6.55 -28.37 -8.29
N GLN A 146 -6.07 -27.98 -7.10
CA GLN A 146 -5.76 -28.92 -6.04
C GLN A 146 -7.02 -29.28 -5.24
N GLU A 147 -7.05 -30.49 -4.65
CA GLU A 147 -8.23 -30.99 -3.92
C GLU A 147 -8.76 -30.02 -2.86
N GLN A 148 -7.85 -29.26 -2.21
CA GLN A 148 -8.23 -28.31 -1.16
C GLN A 148 -8.76 -26.97 -1.72
N GLY A 149 -8.56 -26.64 -3.01
CA GLY A 149 -9.03 -25.40 -3.63
C GLY A 149 -8.61 -24.16 -2.84
N LEU A 150 -9.56 -23.35 -2.38
CA LEU A 150 -9.32 -22.16 -1.56
C LEU A 150 -8.74 -22.48 -0.16
N ASP A 151 -8.93 -23.69 0.32
CA ASP A 151 -8.48 -24.10 1.66
C ASP A 151 -7.08 -24.72 1.66
N ILE A 152 -6.36 -24.65 0.52
CA ILE A 152 -4.96 -25.03 0.44
C ILE A 152 -4.14 -24.18 1.42
N TRP A 153 -3.31 -24.84 2.24
CA TRP A 153 -2.42 -24.20 3.19
C TRP A 153 -1.19 -23.61 2.48
N LEU A 154 -0.87 -22.35 2.79
CA LEU A 154 0.29 -21.61 2.28
C LEU A 154 1.29 -21.35 3.42
N GLY A 155 2.53 -20.97 3.07
CA GLY A 155 3.56 -20.64 4.05
C GLY A 155 4.21 -21.88 4.66
N ASP A 156 4.62 -21.76 5.94
CA ASP A 156 5.36 -22.82 6.63
C ASP A 156 4.53 -24.08 6.76
N GLY A 157 5.08 -25.21 6.28
CA GLY A 157 4.41 -26.51 6.28
C GLY A 157 3.35 -26.72 5.20
N GLY A 158 3.09 -25.71 4.38
CA GLY A 158 2.14 -25.78 3.28
C GLY A 158 2.80 -25.75 1.90
N ARG A 159 1.98 -25.43 0.87
CA ARG A 159 2.47 -25.26 -0.49
C ARG A 159 3.39 -24.05 -0.59
N PRO A 160 4.63 -24.18 -1.06
CA PRO A 160 5.48 -23.06 -1.35
C PRO A 160 4.96 -22.32 -2.61
N LEU A 161 4.92 -20.99 -2.54
CA LEU A 161 4.64 -20.14 -3.69
C LEU A 161 5.96 -19.61 -4.29
N SER A 162 6.04 -19.63 -5.61
CA SER A 162 7.11 -18.94 -6.32
C SER A 162 7.04 -17.42 -6.09
N GLY A 163 8.15 -16.70 -6.24
CA GLY A 163 8.16 -15.24 -6.09
C GLY A 163 7.17 -14.51 -7.02
N GLY A 164 6.89 -15.08 -8.20
CA GLY A 164 5.87 -14.58 -9.12
C GLY A 164 4.45 -14.81 -8.61
N GLU A 165 4.16 -15.98 -8.04
CA GLU A 165 2.85 -16.29 -7.43
C GLU A 165 2.59 -15.41 -6.21
N GLN A 166 3.60 -15.23 -5.32
CA GLN A 166 3.49 -14.33 -4.17
C GLN A 166 3.15 -12.90 -4.58
N ARG A 167 3.83 -12.37 -5.63
CA ARG A 167 3.54 -11.02 -6.11
C ARG A 167 2.14 -10.89 -6.70
N ARG A 168 1.67 -11.89 -7.44
CA ARG A 168 0.31 -11.89 -7.99
C ARG A 168 -0.76 -12.06 -6.92
N LEU A 169 -0.46 -12.79 -5.84
CA LEU A 169 -1.36 -12.92 -4.70
C LEU A 169 -1.50 -11.59 -3.92
N GLY A 170 -0.48 -10.74 -3.95
CA GLY A 170 -0.50 -9.43 -3.30
C GLY A 170 -1.14 -8.31 -4.13
N LEU A 171 -1.58 -8.59 -5.35
CA LEU A 171 -2.30 -7.63 -6.22
C LEU A 171 -3.77 -7.51 -5.81
#